data_fda2e79b1ef66610785006a5fe100427
#
_entry.id   fda2e79b1ef66610785006a5fe100427
#
_cell.length_a   1.000
_cell.length_b   1.000
_cell.length_c   1.000
_cell.angle_alpha   90.00
_cell.angle_beta   90.00
_cell.angle_gamma   90.00
#
_symmetry.space_group_name_H-M   'P 1'
#
loop_
_entity.id
_entity.type
_entity.pdbx_description
1 polymer ?
#
loop_
_entity_poly.entity_id
_entity_poly.type
_entity_poly.pdbx_seq_one_letter_code
_entity_poly.pdbx_strand_id
1 'polypeptide(L)'
;MGNEDVRDDMFVIKVNGKELNFGQKAFVAITGLKCGPVSDFISDPHVQNRFIAENFGDFNKVSKSDFYYKFKLQKFWEEDDKLKIGILYFISSFLTASDPSKTTVPKLYFDLVESGQYANFPWANECFNLTLKACNKKFKKKSIVIQIQPVPHNTADMVL
;
A
#
# COMPACT_ATOMS: atom_id res chain seq x y z
N MET A 1 -5.64 14.95 -34.17
CA MET A 1 -6.34 14.19 -33.10
C MET A 1 -5.27 13.31 -32.48
N GLY A 2 -4.63 13.82 -31.42
CA GLY A 2 -3.53 13.13 -30.73
C GLY A 2 -4.09 12.16 -29.73
N ASN A 3 -3.76 10.88 -29.87
CA ASN A 3 -3.93 9.89 -28.83
C ASN A 3 -3.13 10.33 -27.61
N GLU A 4 -3.80 10.70 -26.53
CA GLU A 4 -3.17 10.73 -25.22
C GLU A 4 -2.88 9.29 -24.84
N ASP A 5 -1.61 8.88 -24.97
CA ASP A 5 -1.09 7.64 -24.42
C ASP A 5 -1.25 7.68 -22.90
N VAL A 6 -2.37 7.15 -22.43
CA VAL A 6 -2.53 6.83 -21.01
C VAL A 6 -1.62 5.63 -20.73
N ARG A 7 -0.40 5.92 -20.29
CA ARG A 7 0.51 4.87 -19.80
C ARG A 7 -0.04 4.36 -18.48
N ASP A 8 -0.63 3.19 -18.51
CA ASP A 8 -1.24 2.53 -17.34
C ASP A 8 -0.21 2.13 -16.24
N ASP A 9 1.07 2.39 -16.48
CA ASP A 9 2.21 1.98 -15.63
C ASP A 9 2.86 3.14 -14.86
N MET A 10 2.36 4.36 -14.99
CA MET A 10 2.93 5.53 -14.30
C MET A 10 1.90 6.63 -14.02
N PHE A 11 2.24 7.50 -13.08
CA PHE A 11 1.53 8.76 -12.87
C PHE A 11 2.15 9.86 -13.71
N VAL A 12 1.32 10.59 -14.40
CA VAL A 12 1.70 11.83 -15.09
C VAL A 12 1.07 13.00 -14.35
N ILE A 13 1.89 13.86 -13.78
CA ILE A 13 1.46 15.04 -13.01
C ILE A 13 1.95 16.29 -13.73
N LYS A 14 1.05 17.20 -14.05
CA LYS A 14 1.41 18.50 -14.62
C LYS A 14 1.53 19.56 -13.52
N VAL A 15 2.72 20.12 -13.33
CA VAL A 15 3.02 21.14 -12.32
C VAL A 15 3.64 22.34 -13.03
N ASN A 16 3.01 23.51 -12.96
CA ASN A 16 3.51 24.75 -13.56
C ASN A 16 3.91 24.59 -15.04
N GLY A 17 3.10 23.88 -15.83
CA GLY A 17 3.34 23.64 -17.26
C GLY A 17 4.41 22.58 -17.55
N LYS A 18 5.04 21.99 -16.54
CA LYS A 18 5.98 20.87 -16.68
C LYS A 18 5.28 19.55 -16.38
N GLU A 19 5.63 18.53 -17.13
CA GLU A 19 5.13 17.18 -16.93
C GLU A 19 6.13 16.36 -16.12
N LEU A 20 5.65 15.78 -15.02
CA LEU A 20 6.42 14.89 -14.14
C LEU A 20 5.88 13.46 -14.30
N ASN A 21 6.74 12.57 -14.72
CA ASN A 21 6.45 11.16 -14.87
C ASN A 21 6.94 10.39 -13.65
N PHE A 22 6.00 9.82 -12.87
CA PHE A 22 6.30 9.08 -11.66
C PHE A 22 5.92 7.62 -11.83
N GLY A 23 6.91 6.80 -12.14
CA GLY A 23 6.78 5.36 -12.32
C GLY A 23 7.34 4.56 -11.13
N GLN A 24 7.27 3.23 -11.25
CA GLN A 24 7.73 2.30 -10.22
C GLN A 24 9.19 2.51 -9.81
N LYS A 25 10.10 2.83 -10.75
CA LYS A 25 11.51 3.12 -10.44
C LYS A 25 11.68 4.29 -9.46
N ALA A 26 10.93 5.38 -9.68
CA ALA A 26 10.92 6.52 -8.79
C ALA A 26 10.34 6.16 -7.42
N PHE A 27 9.26 5.37 -7.40
CA PHE A 27 8.65 4.88 -6.17
C PHE A 27 9.65 4.04 -5.33
N VAL A 28 10.35 3.11 -5.96
CA VAL A 28 11.40 2.28 -5.32
C VAL A 28 12.52 3.15 -4.75
N ALA A 29 13.00 4.14 -5.54
CA ALA A 29 14.09 5.03 -5.11
C ALA A 29 13.70 5.87 -3.86
N ILE A 30 12.43 6.27 -3.75
CA ILE A 30 11.93 7.07 -2.62
C ILE A 30 11.65 6.21 -1.40
N THR A 31 11.04 5.03 -1.60
CA THR A 31 10.57 4.19 -0.48
C THR A 31 11.61 3.22 0.05
N GLY A 32 12.61 2.86 -0.76
CA GLY A 32 13.58 1.82 -0.44
C GLY A 32 12.98 0.41 -0.37
N LEU A 33 11.72 0.24 -0.76
CA LEU A 33 11.06 -1.06 -0.72
C LEU A 33 11.61 -1.99 -1.80
N LYS A 34 11.66 -3.30 -1.49
CA LYS A 34 12.08 -4.31 -2.47
C LYS A 34 11.13 -4.35 -3.67
N CYS A 35 11.73 -4.46 -4.86
CA CYS A 35 11.07 -4.65 -6.13
C CYS A 35 11.48 -6.00 -6.72
N GLY A 36 10.57 -6.68 -7.42
CA GLY A 36 10.88 -7.97 -8.04
C GLY A 36 9.61 -8.71 -8.50
N PRO A 37 9.73 -9.94 -9.01
CA PRO A 37 8.59 -10.72 -9.42
C PRO A 37 7.73 -11.14 -8.19
N VAL A 38 6.42 -10.94 -8.29
CA VAL A 38 5.46 -11.40 -7.28
C VAL A 38 5.11 -12.88 -7.48
N SER A 39 5.38 -13.42 -8.67
CA SER A 39 5.08 -14.81 -9.05
C SER A 39 5.73 -15.87 -8.16
N ASP A 40 6.81 -15.53 -7.47
CA ASP A 40 7.54 -16.44 -6.59
C ASP A 40 6.83 -16.64 -5.24
N PHE A 41 5.80 -15.82 -4.96
CA PHE A 41 5.06 -15.82 -3.71
C PHE A 41 3.60 -16.23 -3.98
N ILE A 42 3.33 -17.53 -3.83
CA ILE A 42 2.01 -18.10 -4.09
C ILE A 42 1.33 -18.44 -2.76
N SER A 43 0.11 -17.97 -2.60
CA SER A 43 -0.78 -18.38 -1.51
C SER A 43 -1.76 -19.43 -2.06
N ASP A 44 -1.66 -20.67 -1.57
CA ASP A 44 -2.59 -21.71 -1.96
C ASP A 44 -3.95 -21.50 -1.25
N PRO A 45 -5.04 -21.30 -2.00
CA PRO A 45 -6.36 -21.08 -1.41
C PRO A 45 -6.91 -22.31 -0.67
N HIS A 46 -6.37 -23.53 -0.93
CA HIS A 46 -6.80 -24.77 -0.31
C HIS A 46 -6.03 -25.10 0.98
N VAL A 47 -4.90 -24.46 1.22
CA VAL A 47 -4.14 -24.59 2.45
C VAL A 47 -4.63 -23.59 3.47
N GLN A 48 -5.10 -24.07 4.61
CA GLN A 48 -5.57 -23.21 5.69
C GLN A 48 -4.40 -22.49 6.36
N ASN A 49 -4.54 -21.19 6.58
CA ASN A 49 -3.59 -20.42 7.37
C ASN A 49 -3.93 -20.55 8.85
N ARG A 50 -2.95 -20.89 9.69
CA ARG A 50 -3.14 -21.12 11.13
C ARG A 50 -3.70 -19.86 11.83
N PHE A 51 -3.14 -18.68 11.58
CA PHE A 51 -3.63 -17.43 12.19
C PHE A 51 -5.09 -17.14 11.86
N ILE A 52 -5.48 -17.39 10.61
CA ILE A 52 -6.86 -17.20 10.18
C ILE A 52 -7.75 -18.19 10.92
N ALA A 53 -7.37 -19.47 10.95
CA ALA A 53 -8.17 -20.52 11.60
C ALA A 53 -8.38 -20.27 13.09
N GLU A 54 -7.31 -19.94 13.82
CA GLU A 54 -7.36 -19.72 15.27
C GLU A 54 -8.10 -18.45 15.68
N ASN A 55 -8.01 -17.39 14.85
CA ASN A 55 -8.51 -16.08 15.24
C ASN A 55 -9.77 -15.63 14.52
N PHE A 56 -10.04 -16.16 13.32
CA PHE A 56 -11.13 -15.69 12.47
C PHE A 56 -12.05 -16.82 11.97
N GLY A 57 -11.78 -18.07 12.39
CA GLY A 57 -12.50 -19.26 11.92
C GLY A 57 -12.10 -19.65 10.49
N ASP A 58 -12.93 -20.48 9.83
CA ASP A 58 -12.61 -21.05 8.52
C ASP A 58 -12.74 -20.07 7.34
N PHE A 59 -12.66 -18.77 7.58
CA PHE A 59 -12.86 -17.78 6.53
C PHE A 59 -11.55 -17.46 5.80
N ASN A 60 -11.50 -17.76 4.51
CA ASN A 60 -10.42 -17.31 3.62
C ASN A 60 -10.40 -15.79 3.40
N LYS A 61 -11.32 -15.05 4.02
CA LYS A 61 -11.46 -13.60 3.87
C LYS A 61 -11.64 -12.95 5.23
N VAL A 62 -10.58 -12.36 5.72
CA VAL A 62 -10.61 -11.57 6.95
C VAL A 62 -10.86 -10.11 6.60
N SER A 63 -11.94 -9.51 7.11
CA SER A 63 -12.16 -8.09 6.91
C SER A 63 -11.10 -7.27 7.66
N LYS A 64 -10.69 -6.11 7.12
CA LYS A 64 -9.75 -5.23 7.82
C LYS A 64 -10.33 -4.73 9.14
N SER A 65 -11.64 -4.48 9.22
CA SER A 65 -12.31 -4.06 10.45
C SER A 65 -12.22 -5.13 11.54
N ASP A 66 -12.48 -6.40 11.21
CA ASP A 66 -12.40 -7.50 12.18
C ASP A 66 -10.95 -7.74 12.62
N PHE A 67 -10.01 -7.66 11.67
CA PHE A 67 -8.58 -7.76 11.98
C PHE A 67 -8.15 -6.65 12.95
N TYR A 68 -8.51 -5.39 12.67
CA TYR A 68 -8.15 -4.24 13.52
C TYR A 68 -8.83 -4.31 14.89
N TYR A 69 -10.06 -4.76 14.94
CA TYR A 69 -10.77 -4.97 16.20
C TYR A 69 -10.05 -5.99 17.08
N LYS A 70 -9.72 -7.17 16.51
CA LYS A 70 -8.97 -8.21 17.24
C LYS A 70 -7.57 -7.77 17.61
N PHE A 71 -6.87 -7.05 16.75
CA PHE A 71 -5.57 -6.47 17.05
C PHE A 71 -5.61 -5.58 18.30
N LYS A 72 -6.62 -4.74 18.43
CA LYS A 72 -6.80 -3.86 19.60
C LYS A 72 -7.11 -4.63 20.89
N LEU A 73 -7.80 -5.75 20.80
CA LEU A 73 -8.17 -6.52 21.98
C LEU A 73 -7.00 -7.26 22.63
N GLN A 74 -5.96 -7.62 21.89
CA GLN A 74 -4.71 -8.27 22.32
C GLN A 74 -4.87 -9.52 23.21
N LYS A 75 -6.07 -10.09 23.33
CA LYS A 75 -6.42 -11.05 24.40
C LYS A 75 -6.07 -12.50 24.11
N PHE A 76 -5.66 -12.84 22.87
CA PHE A 76 -5.68 -14.24 22.44
C PHE A 76 -4.41 -14.71 21.73
N TRP A 77 -3.35 -13.90 21.73
CA TRP A 77 -2.15 -14.24 20.97
C TRP A 77 -1.03 -14.71 21.90
N GLU A 78 -0.42 -15.80 21.51
CA GLU A 78 0.82 -16.24 22.10
C GLU A 78 1.95 -15.20 21.87
N GLU A 79 2.99 -15.23 22.70
CA GLU A 79 4.08 -14.23 22.60
C GLU A 79 4.73 -14.23 21.22
N ASP A 80 4.97 -15.40 20.63
CA ASP A 80 5.58 -15.55 19.31
C ASP A 80 4.69 -14.96 18.18
N ASP A 81 3.39 -14.96 18.39
CA ASP A 81 2.43 -14.45 17.43
C ASP A 81 2.25 -12.94 17.50
N LYS A 82 2.55 -12.31 18.64
CA LYS A 82 2.40 -10.86 18.82
C LYS A 82 3.23 -10.07 17.82
N LEU A 83 4.49 -10.47 17.60
CA LEU A 83 5.36 -9.82 16.62
C LEU A 83 4.80 -9.99 15.20
N LYS A 84 4.40 -11.20 14.83
CA LYS A 84 3.86 -11.51 13.52
C LYS A 84 2.58 -10.72 13.22
N ILE A 85 1.69 -10.63 14.19
CA ILE A 85 0.46 -9.84 14.07
C ILE A 85 0.74 -8.35 14.00
N GLY A 86 1.75 -7.85 14.75
CA GLY A 86 2.22 -6.47 14.64
C GLY A 86 2.73 -6.14 13.23
N ILE A 87 3.50 -7.05 12.62
CA ILE A 87 3.98 -6.92 11.24
C ILE A 87 2.80 -6.92 10.27
N LEU A 88 1.85 -7.84 10.42
CA LEU A 88 0.66 -7.91 9.57
C LEU A 88 -0.20 -6.64 9.70
N TYR A 89 -0.32 -6.10 10.92
CA TYR A 89 -1.01 -4.83 11.15
C TYR A 89 -0.30 -3.67 10.42
N PHE A 90 1.02 -3.59 10.50
CA PHE A 90 1.80 -2.59 9.78
C PHE A 90 1.60 -2.69 8.26
N ILE A 91 1.72 -3.90 7.70
CA ILE A 91 1.51 -4.16 6.27
C ILE A 91 0.10 -3.69 5.84
N SER A 92 -0.93 -4.10 6.58
CA SER A 92 -2.32 -3.84 6.18
C SER A 92 -2.77 -2.39 6.45
N SER A 93 -2.16 -1.69 7.43
CA SER A 93 -2.56 -0.33 7.83
C SER A 93 -1.76 0.76 7.11
N PHE A 94 -0.48 0.51 6.85
CA PHE A 94 0.44 1.52 6.32
C PHE A 94 0.91 1.21 4.91
N LEU A 95 1.42 0.02 4.64
CA LEU A 95 1.96 -0.31 3.31
C LEU A 95 0.85 -0.45 2.27
N THR A 96 -0.23 -1.13 2.62
CA THR A 96 -1.35 -1.40 1.71
C THR A 96 -2.64 -0.73 2.19
N ALA A 97 -2.51 0.50 2.74
CA ALA A 97 -3.60 1.24 3.33
C ALA A 97 -4.77 1.42 2.34
N SER A 98 -5.95 1.02 2.79
CA SER A 98 -7.22 1.15 2.07
C SER A 98 -8.35 1.30 3.07
N ASP A 99 -9.54 1.69 2.62
CA ASP A 99 -10.71 1.85 3.50
C ASP A 99 -11.02 0.53 4.25
N PRO A 100 -10.86 0.50 5.59
CA PRO A 100 -11.06 -0.73 6.37
C PRO A 100 -12.47 -1.31 6.27
N SER A 101 -13.47 -0.46 6.04
CA SER A 101 -14.87 -0.89 5.97
C SER A 101 -15.21 -1.63 4.68
N LYS A 102 -14.36 -1.51 3.65
CA LYS A 102 -14.64 -2.02 2.30
C LYS A 102 -13.65 -3.06 1.81
N THR A 103 -12.64 -3.38 2.61
CA THR A 103 -11.53 -4.20 2.17
C THR A 103 -11.25 -5.36 3.12
N THR A 104 -10.66 -6.40 2.57
CA THR A 104 -10.16 -7.55 3.30
C THR A 104 -8.64 -7.52 3.37
N VAL A 105 -8.07 -8.18 4.38
CA VAL A 105 -6.64 -8.49 4.41
C VAL A 105 -6.44 -9.74 3.54
N PRO A 106 -5.62 -9.66 2.47
CA PRO A 106 -5.37 -10.82 1.62
C PRO A 106 -4.75 -11.98 2.42
N LYS A 107 -5.21 -13.22 2.13
CA LYS A 107 -4.64 -14.43 2.74
C LYS A 107 -3.13 -14.51 2.54
N LEU A 108 -2.64 -14.09 1.37
CA LEU A 108 -1.21 -14.03 1.06
C LEU A 108 -0.41 -13.29 2.14
N TYR A 109 -0.93 -12.20 2.71
CA TYR A 109 -0.19 -11.45 3.74
C TYR A 109 -0.06 -12.24 5.05
N PHE A 110 -1.09 -13.01 5.41
CA PHE A 110 -1.02 -13.94 6.55
C PHE A 110 0.03 -15.02 6.29
N ASP A 111 0.03 -15.62 5.09
CA ASP A 111 0.97 -16.69 4.73
C ASP A 111 2.42 -16.17 4.70
N LEU A 112 2.65 -14.97 4.17
CA LEU A 112 3.97 -14.32 4.14
C LEU A 112 4.50 -14.04 5.54
N VAL A 113 3.63 -13.57 6.43
CA VAL A 113 4.04 -13.25 7.82
C VAL A 113 4.30 -14.53 8.60
N GLU A 114 3.47 -15.54 8.46
CA GLU A 114 3.62 -16.82 9.17
C GLU A 114 4.89 -17.55 8.74
N SER A 115 5.20 -17.56 7.43
CA SER A 115 6.42 -18.18 6.89
C SER A 115 7.69 -17.33 7.05
N GLY A 116 7.57 -16.08 7.49
CA GLY A 116 8.69 -15.12 7.54
C GLY A 116 9.11 -14.55 6.19
N GLN A 117 8.44 -14.92 5.10
CA GLN A 117 8.78 -14.46 3.74
C GLN A 117 8.40 -13.00 3.47
N TYR A 118 7.63 -12.36 4.36
CA TYR A 118 7.28 -10.94 4.23
C TYR A 118 8.51 -10.03 4.05
N ALA A 119 9.66 -10.40 4.61
CA ALA A 119 10.91 -9.63 4.48
C ALA A 119 11.50 -9.66 3.06
N ASN A 120 11.15 -10.67 2.26
CA ASN A 120 11.63 -10.84 0.89
C ASN A 120 10.59 -10.49 -0.17
N PHE A 121 9.35 -10.30 0.24
CA PHE A 121 8.26 -9.96 -0.66
C PHE A 121 8.50 -8.60 -1.34
N PRO A 122 8.22 -8.46 -2.65
CA PRO A 122 8.44 -7.23 -3.41
C PRO A 122 7.37 -6.17 -3.14
N TRP A 123 7.36 -5.63 -1.93
CA TRP A 123 6.35 -4.65 -1.47
C TRP A 123 6.23 -3.42 -2.36
N ALA A 124 7.32 -3.01 -3.03
CA ALA A 124 7.26 -1.87 -3.94
C ALA A 124 6.27 -2.10 -5.08
N ASN A 125 6.21 -3.31 -5.64
CA ASN A 125 5.28 -3.64 -6.70
C ASN A 125 3.83 -3.57 -6.21
N GLU A 126 3.57 -4.19 -5.05
CA GLU A 126 2.23 -4.21 -4.46
C GLU A 126 1.73 -2.82 -4.09
N CYS A 127 2.55 -2.06 -3.36
CA CYS A 127 2.19 -0.70 -2.91
C CYS A 127 2.02 0.25 -4.09
N PHE A 128 2.91 0.20 -5.08
CA PHE A 128 2.81 1.04 -6.27
C PHE A 128 1.54 0.74 -7.07
N ASN A 129 1.24 -0.53 -7.31
CA ASN A 129 0.04 -0.95 -8.02
C ASN A 129 -1.25 -0.54 -7.29
N LEU A 130 -1.29 -0.66 -5.96
CA LEU A 130 -2.43 -0.21 -5.16
C LEU A 130 -2.60 1.30 -5.25
N THR A 131 -1.50 2.05 -5.16
CA THR A 131 -1.49 3.51 -5.29
C THR A 131 -1.96 3.93 -6.68
N LEU A 132 -1.44 3.29 -7.73
CA LEU A 132 -1.81 3.56 -9.12
C LEU A 132 -3.32 3.32 -9.34
N LYS A 133 -3.84 2.18 -8.86
CA LYS A 133 -5.28 1.86 -8.93
C LYS A 133 -6.13 2.88 -8.18
N ALA A 134 -5.71 3.31 -6.98
CA ALA A 134 -6.43 4.30 -6.19
C ALA A 134 -6.46 5.66 -6.87
N CYS A 135 -5.34 6.11 -7.43
CA CYS A 135 -5.25 7.36 -8.17
C CYS A 135 -6.07 7.31 -9.47
N ASN A 136 -5.94 6.27 -10.26
CA ASN A 136 -6.71 6.11 -11.49
C ASN A 136 -8.23 6.11 -11.22
N LYS A 137 -8.67 5.47 -10.14
CA LYS A 137 -10.09 5.50 -9.73
C LYS A 137 -10.54 6.92 -9.35
N LYS A 138 -9.69 7.68 -8.65
CA LYS A 138 -10.01 9.02 -8.17
C LYS A 138 -9.93 10.07 -9.29
N PHE A 139 -9.03 9.88 -10.25
CA PHE A 139 -8.66 10.89 -11.23
C PHE A 139 -9.15 10.62 -12.65
N LYS A 140 -9.81 9.49 -12.93
CA LYS A 140 -10.46 9.23 -14.24
C LYS A 140 -11.42 10.34 -14.71
N LYS A 141 -11.69 11.35 -13.89
CA LYS A 141 -12.60 12.47 -14.21
C LYS A 141 -11.96 13.85 -14.28
N LYS A 142 -10.67 14.05 -13.94
CA LYS A 142 -10.01 15.38 -14.02
C LYS A 142 -8.50 15.21 -14.19
N SER A 143 -7.95 15.83 -15.23
CA SER A 143 -6.52 16.13 -15.28
C SER A 143 -6.15 16.96 -14.06
N ILE A 144 -5.22 16.46 -13.23
CA ILE A 144 -4.79 17.21 -12.04
C ILE A 144 -3.82 18.28 -12.51
N VAL A 145 -4.29 19.50 -12.53
CA VAL A 145 -3.43 20.68 -12.63
C VAL A 145 -3.16 21.15 -11.21
N ILE A 146 -1.99 20.81 -10.66
CA ILE A 146 -1.54 21.38 -9.39
C ILE A 146 -0.84 22.69 -9.71
N GLN A 147 -1.49 23.81 -9.43
CA GLN A 147 -0.87 25.12 -9.40
C GLN A 147 -0.27 25.32 -8.01
N ILE A 148 1.05 25.18 -7.89
CA ILE A 148 1.76 25.58 -6.68
C ILE A 148 1.95 27.08 -6.79
N GLN A 149 1.25 27.86 -5.97
CA GLN A 149 1.55 29.28 -5.83
C GLN A 149 2.93 29.41 -5.19
N PRO A 150 3.81 30.28 -5.70
CA PRO A 150 5.08 30.55 -5.04
C PRO A 150 4.79 31.11 -3.64
N VAL A 151 5.44 30.54 -2.63
CA VAL A 151 5.41 31.08 -1.27
C VAL A 151 5.93 32.51 -1.35
N PRO A 152 5.17 33.53 -0.90
CA PRO A 152 5.69 34.91 -0.89
C PRO A 152 6.92 34.93 0.01
N HIS A 153 8.08 35.23 -0.57
CA HIS A 153 9.28 35.57 0.19
C HIS A 153 8.99 36.86 0.92
N ASN A 154 8.68 36.78 2.21
CA ASN A 154 8.75 37.95 3.08
C ASN A 154 10.22 38.32 3.21
N THR A 155 10.68 39.19 2.33
CA THR A 155 11.86 40.01 2.59
C THR A 155 11.44 41.04 3.64
N ALA A 156 11.51 40.62 4.91
CA ALA A 156 11.53 41.60 5.99
C ALA A 156 12.85 42.33 5.87
N ASP A 157 12.80 43.55 5.37
CA ASP A 157 13.88 44.53 5.42
C ASP A 157 14.33 44.67 6.89
N MET A 158 15.45 44.07 7.20
CA MET A 158 16.23 44.50 8.37
C MET A 158 16.91 45.81 7.96
N VAL A 159 16.26 46.91 8.23
CA VAL A 159 16.90 48.22 8.29
C VAL A 159 17.41 48.40 9.73
N LEU A 160 18.70 48.58 9.83
CA LEU A 160 19.43 49.00 11.03
C LEU A 160 18.97 50.34 11.55
#